data_cc1f43b9892533aa25eca0b74c145fb0
#
_entry.id   cc1f43b9892533aa25eca0b74c145fb0
#
_cell.length_a   1.000
_cell.length_b   1.000
_cell.length_c   1.000
_cell.angle_alpha   90.00
_cell.angle_beta   90.00
_cell.angle_gamma   90.00
#
_symmetry.space_group_name_H-M   'P 1'
#
loop_
_entity.id
_entity.type
_entity.pdbx_description
1 polymer ?
#
loop_
_entity_poly.entity_id
_entity_poly.type
_entity_poly.pdbx_seq_one_letter_code
_entity_poly.pdbx_strand_id
1 'polypeptide(L)'
;MKKGYVYAMMAAVAAMTVSGCSSSSSAPASTAAESKTEAAASSESGTTAADTSAAVDTIKFGLVAPLSGDNGAYGTKQEKGYELAMEEINAAGGVLGAKLELETYDDGGDASTAANGAQKFADDDSILAIGGSCLTSCTAAMLPITGDAEMPQLVVSSSAKSLTGISDYFFRMAVQDAAVGPQIANQFTKMGKTKAVTLYCNNDYGSGLKDSFNAQFEANGGQVLDSVPYQATDQDFAAILTTVKSLDPDCIALCGTTTDGALIIKQARQMGIEAPIMGQPGLYSQNVIDIAGDASEGLLCSGVFVAAGADEKGQEFVTKYGEKYSGEVPDGFAALAYDQMYAAERAMKENGGELTRQTLAEALKATEYEGVTGTVTFDDNGDWVRDYLTLTVKDGKYVLYEE
;
A
#
# COMPACT_ATOMS: atom_id res chain seq x y z
N MET A 1 -53.93 0.72 -19.16
CA MET A 1 -53.96 0.31 -20.56
C MET A 1 -52.61 -0.35 -20.89
N LYS A 2 -52.70 -1.60 -21.31
CA LYS A 2 -51.61 -2.54 -21.62
C LYS A 2 -50.84 -2.16 -22.89
N LYS A 3 -49.55 -2.55 -22.95
CA LYS A 3 -48.76 -3.10 -24.09
C LYS A 3 -47.29 -3.11 -23.61
N GLY A 4 -46.59 -4.15 -23.33
CA GLY A 4 -46.45 -5.54 -23.72
C GLY A 4 -45.70 -5.71 -25.06
N TYR A 5 -44.35 -5.84 -25.04
CA TYR A 5 -43.61 -6.45 -26.15
C TYR A 5 -42.56 -7.42 -25.59
N VAL A 6 -42.89 -8.70 -25.83
CA VAL A 6 -42.01 -9.85 -25.75
C VAL A 6 -41.36 -9.99 -27.14
N TYR A 7 -40.07 -10.24 -27.23
CA TYR A 7 -39.45 -10.90 -28.38
C TYR A 7 -38.57 -12.05 -27.94
N ALA A 8 -38.86 -13.18 -28.55
CA ALA A 8 -38.31 -14.48 -28.30
C ALA A 8 -37.06 -14.78 -29.14
N MET A 9 -36.28 -15.67 -28.60
CA MET A 9 -35.31 -16.63 -29.15
C MET A 9 -35.17 -16.74 -30.67
N MET A 10 -33.94 -16.90 -31.13
CA MET A 10 -33.58 -17.92 -32.11
C MET A 10 -32.15 -18.43 -31.90
N ALA A 11 -32.08 -19.73 -31.62
CA ALA A 11 -30.86 -20.52 -31.63
C ALA A 11 -30.52 -20.92 -33.06
N ALA A 12 -29.24 -20.99 -33.40
CA ALA A 12 -28.78 -21.71 -34.58
C ALA A 12 -27.54 -22.53 -34.23
N VAL A 13 -27.74 -23.82 -34.21
CA VAL A 13 -26.75 -24.90 -34.17
C VAL A 13 -26.26 -25.11 -35.61
N ALA A 14 -24.96 -25.19 -35.81
CA ALA A 14 -24.38 -25.83 -37.00
C ALA A 14 -23.16 -26.65 -36.59
N ALA A 15 -23.38 -27.96 -36.60
CA ALA A 15 -22.36 -28.99 -36.56
C ALA A 15 -21.84 -29.23 -37.98
N MET A 16 -20.53 -29.38 -38.16
CA MET A 16 -19.94 -30.05 -39.31
C MET A 16 -18.79 -30.95 -38.86
N THR A 17 -19.04 -32.23 -39.00
CA THR A 17 -18.09 -33.35 -39.01
C THR A 17 -17.45 -33.49 -40.39
N VAL A 18 -16.22 -33.97 -40.47
CA VAL A 18 -15.61 -34.91 -41.45
C VAL A 18 -14.14 -35.05 -41.08
N SER A 19 -13.66 -36.15 -40.53
CA SER A 19 -13.17 -37.41 -41.11
C SER A 19 -11.95 -37.33 -41.99
N GLY A 20 -10.90 -38.01 -41.57
CA GLY A 20 -10.16 -38.81 -42.53
C GLY A 20 -8.65 -38.97 -42.34
N CYS A 21 -8.25 -40.18 -41.86
CA CYS A 21 -7.13 -41.04 -42.32
C CYS A 21 -5.67 -40.59 -42.13
N SER A 22 -4.90 -41.23 -41.24
CA SER A 22 -4.19 -42.52 -41.29
C SER A 22 -2.95 -42.57 -42.21
N SER A 23 -1.79 -42.86 -41.63
CA SER A 23 -0.75 -43.84 -42.02
C SER A 23 0.52 -43.53 -41.19
N SER A 24 0.93 -44.34 -40.27
CA SER A 24 1.62 -45.65 -40.27
C SER A 24 3.10 -45.59 -40.69
N SER A 25 3.90 -46.18 -39.78
CA SER A 25 5.17 -46.92 -39.93
C SER A 25 6.40 -46.13 -39.58
N SER A 26 7.43 -46.62 -38.90
CA SER A 26 7.77 -47.92 -38.36
C SER A 26 9.08 -47.73 -37.56
N ALA A 27 9.22 -48.44 -36.46
CA ALA A 27 10.51 -48.66 -35.82
C ALA A 27 11.40 -49.60 -36.63
N PRO A 28 12.69 -49.67 -36.40
CA PRO A 28 13.15 -50.87 -35.68
C PRO A 28 14.23 -50.62 -34.63
N ALA A 29 14.28 -51.60 -33.74
CA ALA A 29 15.18 -51.84 -32.64
C ALA A 29 16.55 -52.39 -33.07
N SER A 30 17.41 -52.52 -32.09
CA SER A 30 18.58 -53.41 -31.95
C SER A 30 19.88 -52.59 -31.65
N THR A 31 20.73 -52.91 -30.71
CA THR A 31 21.07 -54.14 -29.99
C THR A 31 21.95 -53.77 -28.78
N ALA A 32 21.90 -54.64 -27.75
CA ALA A 32 22.71 -54.63 -26.55
C ALA A 32 24.20 -55.03 -26.82
N ALA A 33 25.08 -54.58 -25.93
CA ALA A 33 26.26 -55.35 -25.59
C ALA A 33 26.68 -55.05 -24.14
N GLU A 34 26.61 -56.06 -23.32
CA GLU A 34 27.23 -56.21 -21.99
C GLU A 34 28.74 -56.23 -22.09
N SER A 35 29.43 -55.70 -21.08
CA SER A 35 30.66 -56.35 -20.57
C SER A 35 30.93 -55.96 -19.12
N LYS A 36 31.21 -57.02 -18.37
CA LYS A 36 31.41 -57.18 -16.95
C LYS A 36 32.80 -56.70 -16.46
N THR A 37 32.79 -56.39 -15.11
CA THR A 37 33.71 -56.82 -14.05
C THR A 37 35.00 -55.99 -13.92
N GLU A 38 35.40 -55.46 -12.75
CA GLU A 38 35.72 -56.15 -11.48
C GLU A 38 36.00 -55.13 -10.34
N ALA A 39 35.86 -55.61 -9.12
CA ALA A 39 35.96 -54.91 -7.85
C ALA A 39 37.41 -54.64 -7.39
N ALA A 40 37.59 -53.63 -6.53
CA ALA A 40 38.35 -53.74 -5.27
C ALA A 40 38.30 -52.46 -4.41
N ALA A 41 37.72 -52.60 -3.22
CA ALA A 41 38.22 -52.30 -1.87
C ALA A 41 38.55 -50.87 -1.44
N SER A 42 37.66 -50.38 -0.54
CA SER A 42 37.87 -49.74 0.76
C SER A 42 38.93 -48.65 0.96
N SER A 43 38.47 -47.48 1.35
CA SER A 43 38.92 -46.81 2.58
C SER A 43 37.89 -45.82 3.08
N GLU A 44 37.51 -45.98 4.36
CA GLU A 44 36.70 -45.06 5.14
C GLU A 44 37.39 -43.69 5.21
N SER A 45 36.65 -42.62 4.93
CA SER A 45 36.97 -41.31 5.48
C SER A 45 35.69 -40.54 5.65
N GLY A 46 35.51 -40.02 6.86
CA GLY A 46 34.32 -39.42 7.41
C GLY A 46 33.62 -38.38 6.51
N THR A 47 32.37 -38.62 6.29
CA THR A 47 31.47 -37.67 5.68
C THR A 47 30.95 -36.71 6.76
N THR A 48 31.59 -35.56 6.87
CA THR A 48 30.86 -34.38 7.36
C THR A 48 29.85 -34.01 6.28
N ALA A 49 28.61 -34.26 6.55
CA ALA A 49 27.50 -33.69 5.77
C ALA A 49 27.61 -32.16 5.89
N ALA A 50 28.23 -31.54 4.90
CA ALA A 50 27.97 -30.13 4.63
C ALA A 50 26.59 -30.07 3.98
N ASP A 51 25.64 -29.67 4.76
CA ASP A 51 24.33 -29.22 4.27
C ASP A 51 24.60 -27.99 3.41
N THR A 52 24.84 -28.18 2.12
CA THR A 52 24.89 -27.09 1.13
C THR A 52 23.46 -26.76 0.78
N SER A 53 22.78 -26.05 1.65
CA SER A 53 21.75 -25.10 1.24
C SER A 53 22.39 -24.24 0.16
N ALA A 54 21.92 -24.33 -1.07
CA ALA A 54 22.36 -23.47 -2.14
C ALA A 54 22.13 -22.01 -1.67
N ALA A 55 23.23 -21.26 -1.50
CA ALA A 55 23.13 -19.87 -1.14
C ALA A 55 22.31 -19.17 -2.24
N VAL A 56 21.16 -18.64 -1.87
CA VAL A 56 20.35 -17.82 -2.77
C VAL A 56 21.13 -16.52 -2.95
N ASP A 57 21.62 -16.25 -4.17
CA ASP A 57 22.40 -15.03 -4.44
C ASP A 57 21.54 -13.78 -4.39
N THR A 58 20.22 -13.92 -4.58
CA THR A 58 19.26 -12.81 -4.69
C THR A 58 17.92 -13.18 -4.08
N ILE A 59 17.36 -12.30 -3.27
CA ILE A 59 16.01 -12.36 -2.73
C ILE A 59 15.18 -11.29 -3.44
N LYS A 60 14.09 -11.69 -4.10
CA LYS A 60 13.26 -10.77 -4.87
C LYS A 60 11.97 -10.41 -4.14
N PHE A 61 11.60 -9.14 -4.26
CA PHE A 61 10.32 -8.58 -3.84
C PHE A 61 9.59 -8.02 -5.06
N GLY A 62 8.28 -8.22 -5.13
CA GLY A 62 7.42 -7.53 -6.07
C GLY A 62 6.88 -6.23 -5.46
N LEU A 63 6.57 -5.24 -6.29
CA LEU A 63 5.77 -4.08 -5.92
C LEU A 63 4.67 -3.90 -6.96
N VAL A 64 3.42 -4.01 -6.53
CA VAL A 64 2.24 -3.64 -7.33
C VAL A 64 1.70 -2.34 -6.78
N ALA A 65 1.78 -1.26 -7.55
CA ALA A 65 1.38 0.05 -7.08
C ALA A 65 1.02 0.97 -8.27
N PRO A 66 0.22 2.02 -8.06
CA PRO A 66 0.03 3.04 -9.07
C PRO A 66 1.32 3.85 -9.23
N LEU A 67 2.09 3.57 -10.29
CA LEU A 67 3.30 4.31 -10.63
C LEU A 67 3.01 5.43 -11.66
N SER A 68 1.80 5.43 -12.21
CA SER A 68 1.30 6.41 -13.17
C SER A 68 -0.12 6.86 -12.84
N GLY A 69 -0.64 7.86 -13.59
CA GLY A 69 -2.00 8.38 -13.41
C GLY A 69 -2.17 9.26 -12.16
N ASP A 70 -3.43 9.52 -11.79
CA ASP A 70 -3.79 10.47 -10.74
C ASP A 70 -3.30 10.05 -9.34
N ASN A 71 -3.10 8.77 -9.12
CA ASN A 71 -2.62 8.18 -7.86
C ASN A 71 -1.14 7.79 -7.90
N GLY A 72 -0.41 8.11 -8.98
CA GLY A 72 1.00 7.74 -9.16
C GLY A 72 1.92 8.24 -8.05
N ALA A 73 1.55 9.35 -7.39
CA ALA A 73 2.31 9.89 -6.26
C ALA A 73 2.42 8.91 -5.08
N TYR A 74 1.42 8.07 -4.82
CA TYR A 74 1.47 7.08 -3.74
C TYR A 74 2.47 5.97 -4.04
N GLY A 75 2.36 5.37 -5.24
CA GLY A 75 3.22 4.25 -5.63
C GLY A 75 4.67 4.65 -5.77
N THR A 76 4.95 5.80 -6.40
CA THR A 76 6.33 6.29 -6.56
C THR A 76 7.01 6.62 -5.23
N LYS A 77 6.27 7.05 -4.20
CA LYS A 77 6.83 7.27 -2.87
C LYS A 77 7.15 5.93 -2.17
N GLN A 78 6.25 4.96 -2.30
CA GLN A 78 6.49 3.62 -1.78
C GLN A 78 7.69 2.96 -2.46
N GLU A 79 7.77 3.01 -3.78
CA GLU A 79 8.90 2.50 -4.57
C GLU A 79 10.23 3.10 -4.10
N LYS A 80 10.31 4.44 -3.98
CA LYS A 80 11.51 5.14 -3.49
C LYS A 80 11.92 4.74 -2.08
N GLY A 81 10.96 4.53 -1.19
CA GLY A 81 11.23 4.04 0.17
C GLY A 81 11.86 2.65 0.15
N TYR A 82 11.30 1.72 -0.62
CA TYR A 82 11.84 0.38 -0.78
C TYR A 82 13.22 0.38 -1.43
N GLU A 83 13.40 1.13 -2.53
CA GLU A 83 14.68 1.23 -3.22
C GLU A 83 15.80 1.76 -2.32
N LEU A 84 15.54 2.79 -1.51
CA LEU A 84 16.54 3.33 -0.60
C LEU A 84 16.91 2.31 0.47
N ALA A 85 15.92 1.66 1.11
CA ALA A 85 16.17 0.64 2.12
C ALA A 85 16.96 -0.55 1.54
N MET A 86 16.54 -1.07 0.37
CA MET A 86 17.24 -2.18 -0.29
C MET A 86 18.67 -1.83 -0.68
N GLU A 87 18.93 -0.61 -1.16
CA GLU A 87 20.28 -0.16 -1.48
C GLU A 87 21.18 -0.14 -0.23
N GLU A 88 20.69 0.37 0.89
CA GLU A 88 21.42 0.40 2.15
C GLU A 88 21.66 -1.03 2.70
N ILE A 89 20.64 -1.88 2.69
CA ILE A 89 20.74 -3.27 3.11
C ILE A 89 21.77 -4.01 2.25
N ASN A 90 21.73 -3.83 0.92
CA ASN A 90 22.67 -4.44 -0.01
C ASN A 90 24.10 -3.92 0.18
N ALA A 91 24.28 -2.63 0.47
CA ALA A 91 25.57 -2.04 0.78
C ALA A 91 26.16 -2.58 2.10
N ALA A 92 25.29 -2.94 3.06
CA ALA A 92 25.67 -3.58 4.33
C ALA A 92 25.94 -5.09 4.21
N GLY A 93 25.86 -5.68 3.01
CA GLY A 93 26.15 -7.11 2.75
C GLY A 93 24.90 -7.96 2.49
N GLY A 94 23.73 -7.34 2.34
CA GLY A 94 22.48 -8.01 2.03
C GLY A 94 21.86 -8.74 3.22
N VAL A 95 20.90 -9.61 2.91
CA VAL A 95 20.23 -10.47 3.88
C VAL A 95 20.84 -11.87 3.80
N LEU A 96 21.49 -12.32 4.87
CA LEU A 96 22.17 -13.63 4.91
C LEU A 96 23.17 -13.82 3.74
N GLY A 97 23.73 -12.72 3.20
CA GLY A 97 24.64 -12.72 2.07
C GLY A 97 23.99 -12.58 0.70
N ALA A 98 22.66 -12.66 0.60
CA ALA A 98 21.89 -12.44 -0.62
C ALA A 98 21.54 -10.96 -0.81
N LYS A 99 21.51 -10.50 -2.06
CA LYS A 99 21.04 -9.15 -2.41
C LYS A 99 19.53 -9.09 -2.48
N LEU A 100 18.95 -7.96 -2.10
CA LEU A 100 17.55 -7.67 -2.33
C LEU A 100 17.36 -7.04 -3.71
N GLU A 101 16.36 -7.47 -4.45
CA GLU A 101 15.95 -6.89 -5.73
C GLU A 101 14.45 -6.60 -5.72
N LEU A 102 14.05 -5.47 -6.32
CA LEU A 102 12.66 -5.04 -6.45
C LEU A 102 12.21 -5.18 -7.90
N GLU A 103 11.12 -5.92 -8.15
CA GLU A 103 10.41 -5.93 -9.42
C GLU A 103 9.11 -5.15 -9.29
N THR A 104 8.85 -4.19 -10.19
CA THR A 104 7.68 -3.33 -10.13
C THR A 104 6.63 -3.67 -11.17
N TYR A 105 5.36 -3.42 -10.85
CA TYR A 105 4.22 -3.54 -11.72
C TYR A 105 3.28 -2.35 -11.50
N ASP A 106 3.10 -1.54 -12.54
CA ASP A 106 2.21 -0.38 -12.50
C ASP A 106 0.75 -0.83 -12.63
N ASP A 107 -0.05 -0.64 -11.58
CA ASP A 107 -1.47 -0.93 -11.62
C ASP A 107 -2.34 0.26 -12.06
N GLY A 108 -1.75 1.45 -12.20
CA GLY A 108 -2.44 2.68 -12.59
C GLY A 108 -3.62 3.07 -11.66
N GLY A 109 -3.75 2.41 -10.51
CA GLY A 109 -4.88 2.55 -9.58
C GLY A 109 -6.14 1.76 -9.99
N ASP A 110 -6.00 0.79 -10.91
CA ASP A 110 -7.08 -0.09 -11.35
C ASP A 110 -7.04 -1.46 -10.66
N ALA A 111 -8.14 -1.86 -10.03
CA ALA A 111 -8.20 -3.09 -9.24
C ALA A 111 -7.96 -4.38 -10.06
N SER A 112 -8.40 -4.42 -11.32
CA SER A 112 -8.19 -5.57 -12.21
C SER A 112 -6.73 -5.68 -12.62
N THR A 113 -6.10 -4.53 -12.89
CA THR A 113 -4.67 -4.44 -13.22
C THR A 113 -3.80 -4.82 -12.01
N ALA A 114 -4.19 -4.40 -10.80
CA ALA A 114 -3.52 -4.80 -9.56
C ALA A 114 -3.60 -6.34 -9.34
N ALA A 115 -4.77 -6.94 -9.56
CA ALA A 115 -4.93 -8.39 -9.48
C ALA A 115 -4.03 -9.13 -10.50
N ASN A 116 -3.91 -8.62 -11.73
CA ASN A 116 -3.01 -9.18 -12.74
C ASN A 116 -1.54 -9.08 -12.31
N GLY A 117 -1.13 -7.96 -11.68
CA GLY A 117 0.21 -7.78 -11.11
C GLY A 117 0.49 -8.78 -9.98
N ALA A 118 -0.47 -8.95 -9.06
CA ALA A 118 -0.38 -9.95 -8.00
C ALA A 118 -0.26 -11.37 -8.55
N GLN A 119 -1.06 -11.73 -9.56
CA GLN A 119 -1.00 -13.05 -10.19
C GLN A 119 0.36 -13.28 -10.87
N LYS A 120 0.88 -12.28 -11.60
CA LYS A 120 2.22 -12.37 -12.21
C LYS A 120 3.30 -12.70 -11.18
N PHE A 121 3.28 -12.04 -10.02
CA PHE A 121 4.26 -12.29 -8.97
C PHE A 121 3.98 -13.56 -8.17
N ALA A 122 2.72 -13.96 -8.02
CA ALA A 122 2.36 -15.22 -7.38
C ALA A 122 2.84 -16.43 -8.17
N ASP A 123 2.81 -16.36 -9.51
CA ASP A 123 3.26 -17.40 -10.43
C ASP A 123 4.81 -17.51 -10.51
N ASP A 124 5.56 -16.55 -9.96
CA ASP A 124 7.03 -16.57 -9.90
C ASP A 124 7.51 -16.97 -8.50
N ASP A 125 7.95 -18.22 -8.35
CA ASP A 125 8.47 -18.77 -7.08
C ASP A 125 9.71 -18.03 -6.57
N SER A 126 10.39 -17.22 -7.39
CA SER A 126 11.52 -16.41 -6.97
C SER A 126 11.12 -15.14 -6.21
N ILE A 127 9.85 -14.72 -6.30
CA ILE A 127 9.31 -13.57 -5.57
C ILE A 127 8.87 -14.03 -4.18
N LEU A 128 9.53 -13.51 -3.16
CA LEU A 128 9.31 -13.91 -1.76
C LEU A 128 8.08 -13.23 -1.15
N ALA A 129 7.88 -11.95 -1.42
CA ALA A 129 6.78 -11.14 -0.92
C ALA A 129 6.47 -10.02 -1.92
N ILE A 130 5.30 -9.39 -1.78
CA ILE A 130 4.94 -8.22 -2.58
C ILE A 130 4.56 -7.03 -1.71
N GLY A 131 4.95 -5.83 -2.17
CA GLY A 131 4.45 -4.56 -1.66
C GLY A 131 3.19 -4.13 -2.38
N GLY A 132 2.29 -3.43 -1.69
CA GLY A 132 1.15 -2.77 -2.30
C GLY A 132 -0.18 -3.55 -2.21
N SER A 133 -1.22 -3.10 -2.92
CA SER A 133 -1.25 -1.84 -3.64
C SER A 133 -1.48 -0.64 -2.70
N CYS A 134 -1.51 0.57 -3.29
CA CYS A 134 -1.71 1.78 -2.50
C CYS A 134 -3.19 2.10 -2.25
N LEU A 135 -4.09 1.62 -3.10
CA LEU A 135 -5.53 1.89 -2.99
C LEU A 135 -6.27 0.69 -2.41
N THR A 136 -7.25 0.94 -1.55
CA THR A 136 -8.04 -0.11 -0.88
C THR A 136 -8.65 -1.11 -1.87
N SER A 137 -9.26 -0.66 -2.96
CA SER A 137 -9.86 -1.52 -3.99
C SER A 137 -8.83 -2.40 -4.69
N CYS A 138 -7.64 -1.87 -4.98
CA CYS A 138 -6.54 -2.61 -5.60
C CYS A 138 -6.00 -3.65 -4.63
N THR A 139 -5.72 -3.28 -3.38
CA THR A 139 -5.28 -4.19 -2.32
C THR A 139 -6.28 -5.34 -2.10
N ALA A 140 -7.58 -5.01 -2.03
CA ALA A 140 -8.64 -6.01 -1.85
C ALA A 140 -8.70 -7.02 -3.02
N ALA A 141 -8.42 -6.57 -4.25
CA ALA A 141 -8.38 -7.44 -5.43
C ALA A 141 -7.16 -8.36 -5.45
N MET A 142 -6.06 -7.96 -4.83
CA MET A 142 -4.82 -8.74 -4.72
C MET A 142 -4.89 -9.82 -3.62
N LEU A 143 -5.57 -9.54 -2.49
CA LEU A 143 -5.55 -10.38 -1.28
C LEU A 143 -5.96 -11.85 -1.49
N PRO A 144 -6.97 -12.22 -2.32
CA PRO A 144 -7.27 -13.62 -2.58
C PRO A 144 -6.11 -14.34 -3.27
N ILE A 145 -5.42 -13.64 -4.20
CA ILE A 145 -4.32 -14.21 -4.98
C ILE A 145 -3.08 -14.42 -4.11
N THR A 146 -2.73 -13.41 -3.32
CA THR A 146 -1.58 -13.48 -2.41
C THR A 146 -1.80 -14.47 -1.27
N GLY A 147 -3.05 -14.55 -0.76
CA GLY A 147 -3.45 -15.53 0.25
C GLY A 147 -3.37 -16.97 -0.26
N ASP A 148 -3.89 -17.24 -1.46
CA ASP A 148 -3.83 -18.57 -2.08
C ASP A 148 -2.37 -18.99 -2.40
N ALA A 149 -1.50 -18.03 -2.71
CA ALA A 149 -0.07 -18.24 -2.98
C ALA A 149 0.80 -18.25 -1.71
N GLU A 150 0.20 -18.14 -0.52
CA GLU A 150 0.92 -18.02 0.76
C GLU A 150 1.97 -16.90 0.76
N MET A 151 1.73 -15.84 -0.03
CA MET A 151 2.69 -14.77 -0.29
C MET A 151 2.43 -13.57 0.64
N PRO A 152 3.38 -13.15 1.49
CA PRO A 152 3.26 -11.94 2.28
C PRO A 152 2.98 -10.71 1.40
N GLN A 153 1.88 -10.01 1.69
CA GLN A 153 1.51 -8.75 1.05
C GLN A 153 1.72 -7.61 2.04
N LEU A 154 2.70 -6.75 1.72
CA LEU A 154 3.17 -5.65 2.56
C LEU A 154 2.52 -4.34 2.11
N VAL A 155 1.72 -3.69 2.96
CA VAL A 155 0.90 -2.53 2.59
C VAL A 155 1.19 -1.34 3.48
N VAL A 156 1.40 -0.16 2.88
CA VAL A 156 1.73 1.08 3.62
C VAL A 156 0.65 2.16 3.55
N SER A 157 -0.40 1.97 2.76
CA SER A 157 -1.38 3.05 2.51
C SER A 157 -2.85 2.64 2.53
N SER A 158 -3.19 1.38 2.22
CA SER A 158 -4.59 0.92 2.18
C SER A 158 -5.15 0.73 3.59
N SER A 159 -6.02 1.62 4.01
CA SER A 159 -6.42 1.82 5.42
C SER A 159 -7.81 1.31 5.78
N ALA A 160 -8.62 0.84 4.80
CA ALA A 160 -9.99 0.42 5.06
C ALA A 160 -10.06 -0.77 6.03
N LYS A 161 -10.95 -0.67 7.01
CA LYS A 161 -11.20 -1.71 8.01
C LYS A 161 -11.60 -3.05 7.39
N SER A 162 -12.24 -3.02 6.23
CA SER A 162 -12.67 -4.22 5.50
C SER A 162 -11.52 -5.14 5.07
N LEU A 163 -10.27 -4.67 5.09
CA LEU A 163 -9.10 -5.47 4.75
C LEU A 163 -8.57 -6.30 5.94
N THR A 164 -8.94 -5.95 7.17
CA THR A 164 -8.46 -6.62 8.39
C THR A 164 -8.98 -8.05 8.48
N GLY A 165 -8.07 -9.01 8.69
CA GLY A 165 -8.39 -10.40 8.93
C GLY A 165 -8.86 -11.18 7.69
N ILE A 166 -8.65 -10.65 6.47
CA ILE A 166 -8.97 -11.37 5.22
C ILE A 166 -7.94 -12.46 4.90
N SER A 167 -6.67 -12.23 5.21
CA SER A 167 -5.56 -13.14 4.90
C SER A 167 -4.53 -13.15 6.02
N ASP A 168 -4.01 -14.33 6.35
CA ASP A 168 -2.89 -14.51 7.28
C ASP A 168 -1.55 -14.00 6.71
N TYR A 169 -1.52 -13.69 5.42
CA TYR A 169 -0.35 -13.17 4.69
C TYR A 169 -0.43 -11.68 4.43
N PHE A 170 -1.33 -10.96 5.09
CA PHE A 170 -1.51 -9.53 4.98
C PHE A 170 -0.80 -8.79 6.11
N PHE A 171 0.10 -7.85 5.78
CA PHE A 171 0.86 -7.04 6.74
C PHE A 171 0.73 -5.57 6.38
N ARG A 172 0.04 -4.81 7.22
CA ARG A 172 -0.30 -3.43 6.93
C ARG A 172 0.29 -2.48 7.95
N MET A 173 1.14 -1.55 7.48
CA MET A 173 1.67 -0.46 8.29
C MET A 173 0.81 0.82 8.20
N ALA A 174 -0.15 0.89 7.29
CA ALA A 174 -1.16 1.94 7.29
C ALA A 174 -2.12 1.76 8.46
N VAL A 175 -2.30 2.82 9.25
CA VAL A 175 -3.30 2.80 10.32
C VAL A 175 -4.70 2.81 9.72
N GLN A 176 -5.60 2.06 10.32
CA GLN A 176 -6.96 1.90 9.79
C GLN A 176 -7.76 3.21 9.82
N ASP A 177 -8.65 3.42 8.86
CA ASP A 177 -9.61 4.54 8.83
C ASP A 177 -10.41 4.65 10.12
N ALA A 178 -10.65 3.51 10.78
CA ALA A 178 -11.27 3.44 12.09
C ALA A 178 -10.50 4.21 13.18
N ALA A 179 -9.20 4.47 13.00
CA ALA A 179 -8.38 5.28 13.90
C ALA A 179 -8.20 6.72 13.38
N VAL A 180 -8.11 6.91 12.06
CA VAL A 180 -7.92 8.25 11.44
C VAL A 180 -9.15 9.14 11.63
N GLY A 181 -10.34 8.61 11.36
CA GLY A 181 -11.58 9.37 11.53
C GLY A 181 -11.77 9.89 12.95
N PRO A 182 -11.66 9.04 13.98
CA PRO A 182 -11.67 9.46 15.38
C PRO A 182 -10.57 10.48 15.73
N GLN A 183 -9.36 10.34 15.18
CA GLN A 183 -8.30 11.33 15.42
C GLN A 183 -8.68 12.70 14.87
N ILE A 184 -9.19 12.79 13.62
CA ILE A 184 -9.65 14.06 13.03
C ILE A 184 -10.78 14.66 13.86
N ALA A 185 -11.76 13.85 14.28
CA ALA A 185 -12.88 14.28 15.11
C ALA A 185 -12.42 14.81 16.48
N ASN A 186 -11.52 14.09 17.14
CA ASN A 186 -10.96 14.49 18.42
C ASN A 186 -10.14 15.78 18.31
N GLN A 187 -9.36 15.94 17.22
CA GLN A 187 -8.60 17.16 16.99
C GLN A 187 -9.53 18.38 16.79
N PHE A 188 -10.59 18.26 15.99
CA PHE A 188 -11.56 19.35 15.84
C PHE A 188 -12.29 19.64 17.16
N THR A 189 -12.61 18.63 17.94
CA THR A 189 -13.21 18.81 19.28
C THR A 189 -12.29 19.57 20.22
N LYS A 190 -10.99 19.23 20.26
CA LYS A 190 -9.97 19.99 21.05
C LYS A 190 -9.86 21.45 20.59
N MET A 191 -10.00 21.71 19.28
CA MET A 191 -10.04 23.08 18.72
C MET A 191 -11.38 23.80 19.01
N GLY A 192 -12.31 23.19 19.75
CA GLY A 192 -13.61 23.76 20.08
C GLY A 192 -14.61 23.80 18.91
N LYS A 193 -14.41 22.97 17.89
CA LYS A 193 -15.29 22.90 16.71
C LYS A 193 -16.50 22.01 17.03
N THR A 194 -17.68 22.46 16.59
CA THR A 194 -18.96 21.82 16.92
C THR A 194 -19.83 21.53 15.71
N LYS A 195 -19.53 22.10 14.53
CA LYS A 195 -20.29 21.93 13.28
C LYS A 195 -19.37 21.56 12.14
N ALA A 196 -19.47 20.34 11.68
CA ALA A 196 -18.62 19.82 10.61
C ALA A 196 -19.39 19.60 9.31
N VAL A 197 -18.72 19.78 8.19
CA VAL A 197 -19.08 19.18 6.91
C VAL A 197 -18.00 18.17 6.55
N THR A 198 -18.42 17.01 6.04
CA THR A 198 -17.50 15.99 5.52
C THR A 198 -17.52 16.03 4.00
N LEU A 199 -16.37 16.26 3.36
CA LEU A 199 -16.17 16.08 1.92
C LEU A 199 -15.50 14.74 1.70
N TYR A 200 -16.08 13.84 0.89
CA TYR A 200 -15.51 12.51 0.74
C TYR A 200 -15.51 12.00 -0.71
N CYS A 201 -14.43 11.34 -1.08
CA CYS A 201 -14.35 10.60 -2.33
C CYS A 201 -15.36 9.43 -2.30
N ASN A 202 -16.18 9.31 -3.34
CA ASN A 202 -17.22 8.28 -3.42
C ASN A 202 -16.66 6.93 -3.84
N ASN A 203 -15.86 6.36 -2.94
CA ASN A 203 -15.28 5.01 -3.02
C ASN A 203 -15.25 4.39 -1.62
N ASP A 204 -14.78 3.14 -1.51
CA ASP A 204 -14.76 2.39 -0.25
C ASP A 204 -13.89 3.08 0.82
N TYR A 205 -12.76 3.67 0.40
CA TYR A 205 -11.87 4.40 1.29
C TYR A 205 -12.54 5.66 1.86
N GLY A 206 -12.98 6.57 0.97
CA GLY A 206 -13.59 7.85 1.40
C GLY A 206 -14.85 7.65 2.22
N SER A 207 -15.66 6.62 1.89
CA SER A 207 -16.87 6.26 2.64
C SER A 207 -16.54 5.74 4.04
N GLY A 208 -15.54 4.85 4.18
CA GLY A 208 -15.12 4.31 5.48
C GLY A 208 -14.57 5.39 6.42
N LEU A 209 -13.72 6.27 5.88
CA LEU A 209 -13.15 7.39 6.65
C LEU A 209 -14.24 8.40 7.07
N LYS A 210 -15.15 8.76 6.17
CA LYS A 210 -16.32 9.62 6.48
C LYS A 210 -17.15 9.00 7.60
N ASP A 211 -17.48 7.72 7.52
CA ASP A 211 -18.32 7.06 8.54
C ASP A 211 -17.64 7.04 9.90
N SER A 212 -16.34 6.74 9.96
CA SER A 212 -15.59 6.73 11.21
C SER A 212 -15.44 8.13 11.83
N PHE A 213 -15.20 9.17 11.00
CA PHE A 213 -15.17 10.56 11.46
C PHE A 213 -16.51 11.00 11.98
N ASN A 214 -17.59 10.83 11.22
CA ASN A 214 -18.94 11.28 11.57
C ASN A 214 -19.37 10.66 12.90
N ALA A 215 -19.20 9.34 13.05
CA ALA A 215 -19.58 8.64 14.28
C ALA A 215 -18.84 9.20 15.52
N GLN A 216 -17.54 9.44 15.40
CA GLN A 216 -16.76 9.97 16.54
C GLN A 216 -17.07 11.44 16.81
N PHE A 217 -17.24 12.27 15.77
CA PHE A 217 -17.54 13.70 15.96
C PHE A 217 -18.88 13.91 16.64
N GLU A 218 -19.90 13.12 16.27
CA GLU A 218 -21.20 13.11 16.92
C GLU A 218 -21.13 12.57 18.35
N ALA A 219 -20.33 11.53 18.58
CA ALA A 219 -20.07 11.00 19.93
C ALA A 219 -19.40 12.02 20.86
N ASN A 220 -18.58 12.90 20.30
CA ASN A 220 -17.96 14.03 21.00
C ASN A 220 -18.92 15.20 21.24
N GLY A 221 -20.18 15.11 20.78
CA GLY A 221 -21.20 16.16 20.92
C GLY A 221 -21.20 17.17 19.78
N GLY A 222 -20.44 16.95 18.70
CA GLY A 222 -20.49 17.74 17.47
C GLY A 222 -21.70 17.41 16.60
N GLN A 223 -21.95 18.24 15.62
CA GLN A 223 -23.00 18.06 14.61
C GLN A 223 -22.38 17.98 13.22
N VAL A 224 -22.62 16.90 12.50
CA VAL A 224 -22.32 16.78 11.08
C VAL A 224 -23.48 17.42 10.31
N LEU A 225 -23.22 18.56 9.67
CA LEU A 225 -24.23 19.32 8.92
C LEU A 225 -24.60 18.62 7.61
N ASP A 226 -23.59 18.07 6.91
CA ASP A 226 -23.75 17.30 5.69
C ASP A 226 -22.51 16.45 5.39
N SER A 227 -22.68 15.42 4.56
CA SER A 227 -21.61 14.59 4.00
C SER A 227 -21.72 14.61 2.47
N VAL A 228 -20.85 15.36 1.82
CA VAL A 228 -20.94 15.70 0.40
C VAL A 228 -19.97 14.81 -0.41
N PRO A 229 -20.49 13.92 -1.27
CA PRO A 229 -19.65 13.07 -2.12
C PRO A 229 -19.11 13.82 -3.33
N TYR A 230 -17.94 13.35 -3.82
CA TYR A 230 -17.37 13.73 -5.11
C TYR A 230 -16.66 12.52 -5.75
N GLN A 231 -16.27 12.62 -7.03
CA GLN A 231 -15.53 11.59 -7.71
C GLN A 231 -14.02 11.92 -7.70
N ALA A 232 -13.15 10.92 -7.56
CA ALA A 232 -11.70 11.11 -7.58
C ALA A 232 -11.18 11.77 -8.87
N THR A 233 -11.93 11.63 -9.96
CA THR A 233 -11.61 12.23 -11.27
C THR A 233 -12.10 13.66 -11.45
N ASP A 234 -12.84 14.20 -10.48
CA ASP A 234 -13.37 15.57 -10.56
C ASP A 234 -12.20 16.58 -10.47
N GLN A 235 -12.28 17.64 -11.27
CA GLN A 235 -11.30 18.72 -11.28
C GLN A 235 -11.93 20.07 -10.85
N ASP A 236 -13.25 20.17 -10.87
CA ASP A 236 -14.02 21.35 -10.48
C ASP A 236 -14.96 20.98 -9.32
N PHE A 237 -14.73 21.62 -8.18
CA PHE A 237 -15.45 21.40 -6.93
C PHE A 237 -16.35 22.57 -6.55
N ALA A 238 -16.52 23.57 -7.44
CA ALA A 238 -17.27 24.80 -7.13
C ALA A 238 -18.72 24.53 -6.69
N ALA A 239 -19.38 23.52 -7.26
CA ALA A 239 -20.75 23.17 -6.90
C ALA A 239 -20.85 22.64 -5.46
N ILE A 240 -20.02 21.69 -5.07
CA ILE A 240 -20.02 21.14 -3.72
C ILE A 240 -19.52 22.15 -2.69
N LEU A 241 -18.51 22.95 -3.03
CA LEU A 241 -18.01 24.03 -2.16
C LEU A 241 -19.02 25.15 -1.96
N THR A 242 -19.90 25.41 -2.94
CA THR A 242 -21.07 26.33 -2.75
C THR A 242 -22.01 25.79 -1.68
N THR A 243 -22.28 24.48 -1.69
CA THR A 243 -23.06 23.81 -0.64
C THR A 243 -22.39 23.94 0.71
N VAL A 244 -21.08 23.59 0.81
CA VAL A 244 -20.30 23.76 2.04
C VAL A 244 -20.39 25.18 2.58
N LYS A 245 -20.16 26.16 1.73
CA LYS A 245 -20.20 27.58 2.12
C LYS A 245 -21.58 28.00 2.65
N SER A 246 -22.67 27.48 2.06
CA SER A 246 -24.05 27.80 2.49
C SER A 246 -24.39 27.18 3.87
N LEU A 247 -23.76 26.09 4.23
CA LEU A 247 -23.93 25.41 5.53
C LEU A 247 -23.18 26.10 6.66
N ASP A 248 -22.19 26.92 6.35
CA ASP A 248 -21.36 27.68 7.30
C ASP A 248 -20.78 26.79 8.42
N PRO A 249 -20.01 25.73 8.06
CA PRO A 249 -19.41 24.85 9.05
C PRO A 249 -18.25 25.56 9.75
N ASP A 250 -17.96 25.15 11.00
CA ASP A 250 -16.79 25.64 11.73
C ASP A 250 -15.55 24.75 11.54
N CYS A 251 -15.69 23.59 10.87
CA CYS A 251 -14.60 22.74 10.39
C CYS A 251 -15.04 21.83 9.22
N ILE A 252 -14.05 21.36 8.45
CA ILE A 252 -14.27 20.49 7.28
C ILE A 252 -13.36 19.26 7.41
N ALA A 253 -13.97 18.07 7.47
CA ALA A 253 -13.24 16.81 7.34
C ALA A 253 -13.13 16.44 5.85
N LEU A 254 -11.91 16.25 5.36
CA LEU A 254 -11.61 15.94 3.97
C LEU A 254 -11.15 14.47 3.84
N CYS A 255 -12.06 13.63 3.35
CA CYS A 255 -11.88 12.18 3.20
C CYS A 255 -11.63 11.84 1.72
N GLY A 256 -10.47 12.26 1.20
CA GLY A 256 -10.07 12.13 -0.19
C GLY A 256 -8.66 11.60 -0.36
N THR A 257 -8.08 11.83 -1.54
CA THR A 257 -6.70 11.48 -1.84
C THR A 257 -5.83 12.73 -2.02
N THR A 258 -4.59 12.58 -2.46
CA THR A 258 -3.65 13.71 -2.55
C THR A 258 -4.10 14.78 -3.54
N THR A 259 -4.42 14.38 -4.78
CA THR A 259 -4.67 15.32 -5.88
C THR A 259 -6.01 16.02 -5.75
N ASP A 260 -7.09 15.25 -5.55
CA ASP A 260 -8.44 15.79 -5.35
C ASP A 260 -8.50 16.65 -4.07
N GLY A 261 -7.87 16.20 -2.99
CA GLY A 261 -7.76 16.97 -1.76
C GLY A 261 -7.07 18.32 -1.95
N ALA A 262 -5.95 18.35 -2.66
CA ALA A 262 -5.23 19.59 -2.97
C ALA A 262 -6.07 20.58 -3.80
N LEU A 263 -6.80 20.07 -4.79
CA LEU A 263 -7.70 20.88 -5.61
C LEU A 263 -8.89 21.44 -4.81
N ILE A 264 -9.47 20.61 -3.93
CA ILE A 264 -10.57 21.05 -3.03
C ILE A 264 -10.07 22.16 -2.10
N ILE A 265 -8.90 21.98 -1.46
CA ILE A 265 -8.30 22.99 -0.56
C ILE A 265 -8.11 24.31 -1.31
N LYS A 266 -7.50 24.27 -2.50
CA LYS A 266 -7.27 25.43 -3.36
C LYS A 266 -8.58 26.18 -3.67
N GLN A 267 -9.57 25.45 -4.17
CA GLN A 267 -10.85 26.04 -4.58
C GLN A 267 -11.65 26.53 -3.37
N ALA A 268 -11.60 25.84 -2.23
CA ALA A 268 -12.25 26.28 -1.00
C ALA A 268 -11.73 27.66 -0.56
N ARG A 269 -10.42 27.86 -0.51
CA ARG A 269 -9.80 29.14 -0.15
C ARG A 269 -10.09 30.23 -1.19
N GLN A 270 -10.09 29.91 -2.49
CA GLN A 270 -10.50 30.84 -3.55
C GLN A 270 -11.95 31.30 -3.41
N MET A 271 -12.83 30.46 -2.90
CA MET A 271 -14.24 30.80 -2.63
C MET A 271 -14.43 31.47 -1.27
N GLY A 272 -13.38 31.75 -0.51
CA GLY A 272 -13.41 32.39 0.80
C GLY A 272 -14.00 31.49 1.90
N ILE A 273 -13.80 30.19 1.82
CA ILE A 273 -14.09 29.26 2.92
C ILE A 273 -12.86 29.22 3.82
N GLU A 274 -12.98 29.82 5.01
CA GLU A 274 -11.88 29.96 5.99
C GLU A 274 -11.89 28.86 7.07
N ALA A 275 -12.94 28.04 7.13
CA ALA A 275 -13.03 26.93 8.09
C ALA A 275 -11.79 26.04 7.99
N PRO A 276 -11.20 25.60 9.13
CA PRO A 276 -10.08 24.67 9.12
C PRO A 276 -10.45 23.37 8.42
N ILE A 277 -9.52 22.90 7.60
CA ILE A 277 -9.65 21.65 6.85
C ILE A 277 -8.67 20.67 7.48
N MET A 278 -9.12 19.48 7.85
CA MET A 278 -8.27 18.38 8.27
C MET A 278 -8.61 17.13 7.49
N GLY A 279 -7.58 16.40 7.09
CA GLY A 279 -7.76 15.13 6.38
C GLY A 279 -6.74 14.08 6.79
N GLN A 280 -6.68 13.06 6.01
CA GLN A 280 -5.95 11.82 6.21
C GLN A 280 -4.47 11.93 5.79
N PRO A 281 -3.62 10.88 6.04
CA PRO A 281 -2.17 10.92 5.76
C PRO A 281 -1.78 11.22 4.31
N GLY A 282 -2.63 10.94 3.32
CA GLY A 282 -2.36 11.27 1.91
C GLY A 282 -2.29 12.78 1.63
N LEU A 283 -2.78 13.62 2.55
CA LEU A 283 -2.57 15.06 2.47
C LEU A 283 -1.18 15.50 2.95
N TYR A 284 -0.43 14.65 3.62
CA TYR A 284 0.99 14.91 3.92
C TYR A 284 1.84 14.59 2.69
N SER A 285 1.84 15.49 1.73
CA SER A 285 2.57 15.35 0.46
C SER A 285 3.01 16.70 -0.09
N GLN A 286 4.22 16.78 -0.63
CA GLN A 286 4.69 17.99 -1.33
C GLN A 286 3.76 18.36 -2.49
N ASN A 287 3.18 17.37 -3.17
CA ASN A 287 2.21 17.61 -4.25
C ASN A 287 0.99 18.42 -3.79
N VAL A 288 0.56 18.27 -2.53
CA VAL A 288 -0.55 19.07 -1.98
C VAL A 288 -0.14 20.53 -1.91
N ILE A 289 1.06 20.83 -1.42
CA ILE A 289 1.60 22.18 -1.36
C ILE A 289 1.78 22.77 -2.78
N ASP A 290 2.33 21.98 -3.70
CA ASP A 290 2.59 22.42 -5.08
C ASP A 290 1.30 22.76 -5.84
N ILE A 291 0.23 21.97 -5.64
CA ILE A 291 -1.07 22.19 -6.30
C ILE A 291 -1.87 23.31 -5.61
N ALA A 292 -1.94 23.27 -4.28
CA ALA A 292 -2.75 24.23 -3.52
C ALA A 292 -2.07 25.60 -3.34
N GLY A 293 -0.72 25.63 -3.36
CA GLY A 293 0.05 26.85 -3.11
C GLY A 293 -0.23 27.43 -1.71
N ASP A 294 -0.35 28.76 -1.63
CA ASP A 294 -0.66 29.47 -0.37
C ASP A 294 -2.00 29.01 0.27
N ALA A 295 -2.91 28.39 -0.49
CA ALA A 295 -4.15 27.85 0.04
C ALA A 295 -3.94 26.64 0.97
N SER A 296 -2.75 26.01 0.95
CA SER A 296 -2.41 24.92 1.86
C SER A 296 -2.05 25.41 3.27
N GLU A 297 -1.77 26.70 3.47
CA GLU A 297 -1.39 27.23 4.79
C GLU A 297 -2.49 26.97 5.83
N GLY A 298 -2.08 26.41 6.99
CA GLY A 298 -3.01 26.00 8.04
C GLY A 298 -3.81 24.73 7.74
N LEU A 299 -3.53 24.02 6.63
CA LEU A 299 -4.06 22.68 6.43
C LEU A 299 -3.63 21.77 7.57
N LEU A 300 -4.56 20.97 8.10
CA LEU A 300 -4.26 19.91 9.06
C LEU A 300 -4.34 18.54 8.38
N CYS A 301 -3.44 17.64 8.73
CA CYS A 301 -3.54 16.25 8.29
C CYS A 301 -3.00 15.29 9.34
N SER A 302 -3.48 14.05 9.27
CA SER A 302 -2.91 12.95 10.01
C SER A 302 -1.58 12.55 9.38
N GLY A 303 -0.62 12.10 10.19
CA GLY A 303 0.66 11.61 9.70
C GLY A 303 1.30 10.61 10.63
N VAL A 304 2.25 9.85 10.13
CA VAL A 304 3.04 8.88 10.90
C VAL A 304 4.50 9.28 11.00
N PHE A 305 4.89 10.24 10.18
CA PHE A 305 6.24 10.75 10.07
C PHE A 305 6.20 12.24 9.70
N VAL A 306 7.16 13.00 10.13
CA VAL A 306 7.37 14.39 9.70
C VAL A 306 8.86 14.67 9.59
N ALA A 307 9.34 15.04 8.42
CA ALA A 307 10.75 15.28 8.15
C ALA A 307 11.31 16.43 9.01
N ALA A 308 10.54 17.50 9.18
CA ALA A 308 10.90 18.64 10.00
C ALA A 308 10.64 18.37 11.50
N GLY A 309 11.56 17.80 12.20
CA GLY A 309 11.42 17.45 13.63
C GLY A 309 11.57 15.95 13.91
N ALA A 310 11.96 15.17 12.90
CA ALA A 310 12.37 13.79 13.09
C ALA A 310 13.58 13.69 14.04
N ASP A 311 13.69 12.60 14.75
CA ASP A 311 14.84 12.26 15.57
C ASP A 311 16.12 12.03 14.73
N GLU A 312 17.24 11.68 15.35
CA GLU A 312 18.52 11.50 14.66
C GLU A 312 18.41 10.47 13.51
N LYS A 313 17.74 9.34 13.73
CA LYS A 313 17.51 8.29 12.73
C LYS A 313 16.65 8.79 11.57
N GLY A 314 15.56 9.47 11.88
CA GLY A 314 14.68 10.09 10.88
C GLY A 314 15.38 11.18 10.09
N GLN A 315 16.26 12.00 10.71
CA GLN A 315 17.07 13.01 10.00
C GLN A 315 18.10 12.37 9.07
N GLU A 316 18.69 11.23 9.45
CA GLU A 316 19.58 10.46 8.57
C GLU A 316 18.84 9.95 7.33
N PHE A 317 17.64 9.36 7.52
CA PHE A 317 16.78 8.94 6.44
C PHE A 317 16.40 10.11 5.50
N VAL A 318 15.98 11.26 6.06
CA VAL A 318 15.65 12.46 5.27
C VAL A 318 16.83 12.92 4.43
N THR A 319 18.03 12.89 5.00
CA THR A 319 19.27 13.30 4.32
C THR A 319 19.59 12.36 3.15
N LYS A 320 19.62 11.05 3.40
CA LYS A 320 19.91 10.03 2.37
C LYS A 320 18.85 10.03 1.25
N TYR A 321 17.57 10.17 1.63
CA TYR A 321 16.49 10.27 0.66
C TYR A 321 16.66 11.49 -0.25
N GLY A 322 16.95 12.66 0.34
CA GLY A 322 17.22 13.89 -0.41
C GLY A 322 18.45 13.78 -1.32
N GLU A 323 19.53 13.16 -0.86
CA GLU A 323 20.73 12.92 -1.67
C GLU A 323 20.43 12.03 -2.89
N LYS A 324 19.66 10.94 -2.71
CA LYS A 324 19.31 10.03 -3.78
C LYS A 324 18.30 10.62 -4.75
N TYR A 325 17.31 11.38 -4.27
CA TYR A 325 16.19 11.89 -5.06
C TYR A 325 16.20 13.41 -5.28
N SER A 326 17.39 13.98 -5.54
CA SER A 326 17.58 15.36 -6.00
C SER A 326 17.02 16.44 -5.07
N GLY A 327 17.11 16.24 -3.76
CA GLY A 327 16.63 17.18 -2.74
C GLY A 327 15.15 17.02 -2.38
N GLU A 328 14.51 15.97 -2.85
CA GLU A 328 13.12 15.67 -2.48
C GLU A 328 13.01 15.34 -0.97
N VAL A 329 11.96 15.86 -0.34
CA VAL A 329 11.66 15.57 1.08
C VAL A 329 10.76 14.34 1.15
N PRO A 330 11.12 13.30 1.92
CA PRO A 330 10.28 12.11 2.08
C PRO A 330 8.99 12.45 2.83
N ASP A 331 7.91 11.83 2.43
CA ASP A 331 6.63 11.84 3.14
C ASP A 331 6.43 10.57 3.99
N GLY A 332 5.25 10.45 4.61
CA GLY A 332 4.92 9.29 5.43
C GLY A 332 4.92 7.96 4.67
N PHE A 333 4.56 7.95 3.38
CA PHE A 333 4.52 6.71 2.59
C PHE A 333 5.92 6.20 2.25
N ALA A 334 6.84 7.11 1.92
CA ALA A 334 8.24 6.77 1.72
C ALA A 334 8.89 6.25 3.02
N ALA A 335 8.60 6.89 4.15
CA ALA A 335 9.11 6.48 5.46
C ALA A 335 8.55 5.12 5.90
N LEU A 336 7.25 4.87 5.70
CA LEU A 336 6.63 3.58 6.00
C LEU A 336 7.18 2.45 5.12
N ALA A 337 7.39 2.70 3.83
CA ALA A 337 7.97 1.71 2.92
C ALA A 337 9.43 1.38 3.30
N TYR A 338 10.19 2.39 3.65
CA TYR A 338 11.56 2.23 4.16
C TYR A 338 11.60 1.33 5.40
N ASP A 339 10.79 1.65 6.41
CA ASP A 339 10.71 0.85 7.64
C ASP A 339 10.17 -0.55 7.40
N GLN A 340 9.19 -0.72 6.50
CA GLN A 340 8.62 -2.02 6.17
C GLN A 340 9.66 -2.96 5.56
N MET A 341 10.55 -2.43 4.73
CA MET A 341 11.64 -3.22 4.15
C MET A 341 12.68 -3.62 5.20
N TYR A 342 13.01 -2.74 6.14
CA TYR A 342 13.90 -3.08 7.25
C TYR A 342 13.25 -4.07 8.24
N ALA A 343 11.94 -3.96 8.48
CA ALA A 343 11.21 -4.95 9.27
C ALA A 343 11.23 -6.33 8.59
N ALA A 344 11.06 -6.36 7.26
CA ALA A 344 11.18 -7.59 6.48
C ALA A 344 12.61 -8.15 6.49
N GLU A 345 13.63 -7.30 6.37
CA GLU A 345 15.03 -7.69 6.52
C GLU A 345 15.31 -8.35 7.89
N ARG A 346 14.82 -7.71 8.95
CA ARG A 346 14.95 -8.24 10.31
C ARG A 346 14.25 -9.59 10.45
N ALA A 347 13.00 -9.70 9.99
CA ALA A 347 12.25 -10.95 9.99
C ALA A 347 12.99 -12.08 9.27
N MET A 348 13.58 -11.80 8.11
CA MET A 348 14.37 -12.76 7.35
C MET A 348 15.63 -13.20 8.11
N LYS A 349 16.34 -12.28 8.77
CA LYS A 349 17.54 -12.59 9.56
C LYS A 349 17.23 -13.39 10.83
N GLU A 350 16.11 -13.13 11.48
CA GLU A 350 15.69 -13.78 12.72
C GLU A 350 14.98 -15.12 12.49
N ASN A 351 14.53 -15.40 11.28
CA ASN A 351 13.83 -16.63 10.91
C ASN A 351 14.64 -17.90 11.21
N GLY A 352 15.97 -17.86 11.08
CA GLY A 352 16.90 -18.94 11.46
C GLY A 352 16.77 -20.26 10.69
N GLY A 353 15.90 -20.32 9.68
CA GLY A 353 15.59 -21.48 8.86
C GLY A 353 15.61 -21.21 7.37
N GLU A 354 14.97 -22.09 6.60
CA GLU A 354 14.76 -21.91 5.17
C GLU A 354 13.84 -20.70 4.94
N LEU A 355 14.22 -19.80 4.02
CA LEU A 355 13.45 -18.62 3.69
C LEU A 355 12.43 -18.94 2.60
N THR A 356 11.17 -19.04 3.01
CA THR A 356 10.01 -19.23 2.15
C THR A 356 8.98 -18.14 2.41
N ARG A 357 7.96 -18.02 1.55
CA ARG A 357 6.83 -17.09 1.74
C ARG A 357 6.17 -17.28 3.12
N GLN A 358 5.91 -18.53 3.49
CA GLN A 358 5.28 -18.89 4.75
C GLN A 358 6.17 -18.55 5.95
N THR A 359 7.46 -18.92 5.93
CA THR A 359 8.38 -18.64 7.06
C THR A 359 8.64 -17.15 7.21
N LEU A 360 8.62 -16.37 6.12
CA LEU A 360 8.67 -14.91 6.20
C LEU A 360 7.41 -14.35 6.86
N ALA A 361 6.21 -14.83 6.50
CA ALA A 361 4.96 -14.40 7.12
C ALA A 361 4.95 -14.66 8.64
N GLU A 362 5.39 -15.86 9.06
CA GLU A 362 5.52 -16.23 10.47
C GLU A 362 6.51 -15.32 11.21
N ALA A 363 7.66 -15.04 10.59
CA ALA A 363 8.67 -14.15 11.18
C ALA A 363 8.20 -12.69 11.25
N LEU A 364 7.47 -12.19 10.25
CA LEU A 364 6.89 -10.84 10.27
C LEU A 364 5.90 -10.66 11.44
N LYS A 365 5.08 -11.65 11.76
CA LYS A 365 4.15 -11.61 12.90
C LYS A 365 4.86 -11.45 14.25
N ALA A 366 6.10 -11.95 14.35
CA ALA A 366 6.90 -11.89 15.57
C ALA A 366 7.90 -10.71 15.58
N THR A 367 7.99 -9.96 14.50
CA THR A 367 9.00 -8.91 14.34
C THR A 367 8.64 -7.67 15.19
N GLU A 368 9.67 -7.16 15.88
CA GLU A 368 9.68 -5.83 16.50
C GLU A 368 10.88 -5.06 15.94
N TYR A 369 10.63 -3.96 15.23
CA TYR A 369 11.66 -3.15 14.61
C TYR A 369 11.48 -1.67 14.97
N GLU A 370 12.55 -1.04 15.46
CA GLU A 370 12.58 0.40 15.70
C GLU A 370 12.96 1.13 14.41
N GLY A 371 11.94 1.69 13.75
CA GLY A 371 12.06 2.40 12.47
C GLY A 371 12.16 3.91 12.60
N VAL A 372 12.18 4.61 11.46
CA VAL A 372 12.08 6.08 11.38
C VAL A 372 10.67 6.58 11.64
N THR A 373 9.69 5.70 11.48
CA THR A 373 8.28 5.97 11.84
C THR A 373 7.93 5.49 13.26
N GLY A 374 8.88 4.98 14.02
CA GLY A 374 8.75 4.41 15.36
C GLY A 374 8.72 2.89 15.35
N THR A 375 8.28 2.27 16.43
CA THR A 375 8.26 0.81 16.57
C THR A 375 7.28 0.17 15.59
N VAL A 376 7.77 -0.77 14.79
CA VAL A 376 6.99 -1.60 13.86
C VAL A 376 6.73 -2.94 14.51
N THR A 377 5.46 -3.21 14.81
CA THR A 377 4.95 -4.50 15.27
C THR A 377 3.61 -4.76 14.60
N PHE A 378 3.23 -6.01 14.46
CA PHE A 378 1.94 -6.38 13.87
C PHE A 378 1.09 -7.12 14.91
N ASP A 379 -0.23 -6.86 14.88
CA ASP A 379 -1.19 -7.63 15.67
C ASP A 379 -1.50 -9.00 15.01
N ASP A 380 -2.39 -9.78 15.61
CA ASP A 380 -2.79 -11.10 15.10
C ASP A 380 -3.40 -11.07 13.68
N ASN A 381 -3.85 -9.91 13.22
CA ASN A 381 -4.42 -9.69 11.87
C ASN A 381 -3.38 -9.13 10.89
N GLY A 382 -2.14 -8.93 11.30
CA GLY A 382 -1.11 -8.28 10.51
C GLY A 382 -1.27 -6.75 10.40
N ASP A 383 -2.06 -6.13 11.27
CA ASP A 383 -2.23 -4.70 11.32
C ASP A 383 -1.24 -4.05 12.30
N TRP A 384 -0.62 -2.96 11.88
CA TRP A 384 0.22 -2.14 12.74
C TRP A 384 -0.63 -1.24 13.64
N VAL A 385 -0.41 -1.30 14.94
CA VAL A 385 -1.14 -0.52 15.93
C VAL A 385 -0.31 0.69 16.35
N ARG A 386 -0.79 1.89 16.00
CA ARG A 386 -0.12 3.14 16.35
C ARG A 386 -1.08 4.32 16.35
N ASP A 387 -0.72 5.36 17.13
CA ASP A 387 -1.36 6.66 17.07
C ASP A 387 -0.78 7.52 15.94
N TYR A 388 -1.63 8.32 15.28
CA TYR A 388 -1.21 9.30 14.30
C TYR A 388 -0.73 10.60 14.94
N LEU A 389 0.22 11.23 14.28
CA LEU A 389 0.60 12.62 14.51
C LEU A 389 -0.45 13.54 13.86
N THR A 390 -0.69 14.71 14.45
CA THR A 390 -1.36 15.81 13.74
C THR A 390 -0.30 16.74 13.18
N LEU A 391 -0.33 16.95 11.88
CA LEU A 391 0.57 17.83 11.15
C LEU A 391 -0.19 19.05 10.63
N THR A 392 0.53 20.15 10.42
CA THR A 392 0.01 21.35 9.76
C THR A 392 0.99 21.88 8.72
N VAL A 393 0.48 22.61 7.74
CA VAL A 393 1.32 23.39 6.82
C VAL A 393 1.58 24.76 7.44
N LYS A 394 2.84 25.12 7.60
CA LYS A 394 3.30 26.42 8.07
C LYS A 394 4.51 26.88 7.24
N ASP A 395 4.39 28.10 6.70
CA ASP A 395 5.41 28.66 5.80
C ASP A 395 5.75 27.73 4.62
N GLY A 396 4.73 27.08 4.05
CA GLY A 396 4.85 26.15 2.94
C GLY A 396 5.54 24.82 3.28
N LYS A 397 5.58 24.41 4.55
CA LYS A 397 6.19 23.15 5.02
C LYS A 397 5.29 22.45 6.03
N TYR A 398 5.31 21.13 5.99
CA TYR A 398 4.66 20.34 7.05
C TYR A 398 5.50 20.34 8.31
N VAL A 399 4.85 20.63 9.42
CA VAL A 399 5.41 20.60 10.78
C VAL A 399 4.42 19.91 11.72
N LEU A 400 4.88 19.50 12.90
CA LEU A 400 3.97 19.07 13.97
C LEU A 400 3.01 20.20 14.31
N TYR A 401 1.73 19.85 14.45
CA TYR A 401 0.73 20.79 14.95
C TYR A 401 0.90 20.95 16.46
N GLU A 402 1.19 22.15 16.88
CA GLU A 402 1.24 22.57 18.30
C GLU A 402 -0.05 23.32 18.64
N GLU A 403 -0.74 22.94 19.73
CA GLU A 403 -1.99 23.57 20.21
C GLU A 403 -1.78 24.99 20.73
#